data_1677ad4a664cbf847880213a058d5207
#
_entry.id   1677ad4a664cbf847880213a058d5207
#
_cell.length_a   1.000
_cell.length_b   1.000
_cell.length_c   1.000
_cell.angle_alpha   90.00
_cell.angle_beta   90.00
_cell.angle_gamma   90.00
#
_symmetry.space_group_name_H-M   'P 1'
#
loop_
_entity.id
_entity.type
_entity.pdbx_description
1 polymer ?
#
loop_
_entity_poly.entity_id
_entity_poly.type
_entity_poly.pdbx_seq_one_letter_code
_entity_poly.pdbx_strand_id
1 'polypeptide(L)'
;GAGQLAFLAATDEENTDRNVYGVFAELAMPITETLDVQLAIRYEDYGSENGGDTIDPKLAFSWTMTDELSLRGSVSTTFRGPPSSYLSGTSTSLQFIGAALAFKAGDTVGNPDLDPETALTANFGVIYQNENFYASLDYWSFNFEDPLQLENANAIVGAYGSNGCADGGSGVGSAACDLLRGRLTPTGTSVGGVERITRSVINGSDIDTSGIDIVANYSFDGVAGGELTLGLEGSYTLEYKS
;
A
#
# COMPACT_ATOMS: atom_id res chain seq x y z
N GLY A 1 21.32 -19.15 21.48
CA GLY A 1 20.89 -20.55 21.54
C GLY A 1 19.46 -20.68 21.04
N ALA A 2 19.21 -21.61 20.12
CA ALA A 2 17.87 -21.89 19.63
C ALA A 2 16.96 -22.19 20.82
N GLY A 3 15.90 -21.39 21.00
CA GLY A 3 14.90 -21.62 22.03
C GLY A 3 14.26 -23.01 21.87
N GLN A 4 13.78 -23.59 22.96
CA GLN A 4 13.18 -24.93 23.00
C GLN A 4 11.86 -25.06 22.19
N LEU A 5 11.40 -23.99 21.55
CA LEU A 5 10.23 -23.97 20.68
C LEU A 5 10.72 -23.73 19.24
N ALA A 6 10.70 -24.78 18.44
CA ALA A 6 11.15 -24.78 17.03
C ALA A 6 10.42 -23.73 16.15
N PHE A 7 9.33 -23.14 16.64
CA PHE A 7 8.49 -22.19 15.90
C PHE A 7 8.72 -20.71 16.29
N LEU A 8 9.45 -20.44 17.38
CA LEU A 8 9.73 -19.06 17.81
C LEU A 8 11.23 -18.81 17.66
N ALA A 9 11.59 -17.89 16.79
CA ALA A 9 12.91 -17.29 16.86
C ALA A 9 12.95 -16.39 18.12
N ALA A 10 14.10 -16.32 18.78
CA ALA A 10 14.33 -15.25 19.74
C ALA A 10 14.23 -13.94 18.95
N THR A 11 13.28 -13.08 19.29
CA THR A 11 13.28 -11.71 18.84
C THR A 11 14.38 -10.99 19.61
N ASP A 12 15.40 -10.54 18.91
CA ASP A 12 16.36 -9.60 19.50
C ASP A 12 15.61 -8.26 19.69
N GLU A 13 15.80 -7.64 20.87
CA GLU A 13 15.33 -6.27 21.07
C GLU A 13 16.14 -5.35 20.15
N GLU A 14 15.48 -4.83 19.13
CA GLU A 14 16.06 -3.85 18.24
C GLU A 14 15.62 -2.45 18.66
N ASN A 15 16.57 -1.57 18.86
CA ASN A 15 16.32 -0.16 19.09
C ASN A 15 16.81 0.63 17.88
N THR A 16 15.87 1.11 17.07
CA THR A 16 16.15 1.90 15.87
C THR A 16 15.65 3.32 16.08
N ASP A 17 16.56 4.28 15.98
CA ASP A 17 16.25 5.71 15.98
C ASP A 17 16.27 6.24 14.55
N ARG A 18 15.27 7.06 14.21
CA ARG A 18 15.18 7.75 12.92
C ARG A 18 14.79 9.20 13.10
N ASN A 19 15.53 10.10 12.47
CA ASN A 19 15.17 11.50 12.37
C ASN A 19 14.52 11.75 11.01
N VAL A 20 13.40 12.47 11.01
CA VAL A 20 12.68 12.87 9.79
C VAL A 20 12.55 14.39 9.82
N TYR A 21 12.92 15.02 8.72
CA TYR A 21 12.77 16.46 8.52
C TYR A 21 11.76 16.71 7.39
N GLY A 22 10.82 17.61 7.63
CA GLY A 22 9.82 17.97 6.62
C GLY A 22 9.65 19.48 6.55
N VAL A 23 9.51 20.00 5.32
CA VAL A 23 9.15 21.38 5.02
C VAL A 23 8.04 21.37 4.00
N PHE A 24 7.04 22.22 4.19
CA PHE A 24 5.95 22.37 3.21
C PHE A 24 5.62 23.84 2.97
N ALA A 25 5.07 24.09 1.79
CA ALA A 25 4.47 25.38 1.44
C ALA A 25 3.13 25.14 0.77
N GLU A 26 2.17 25.99 1.08
CA GLU A 26 0.83 25.95 0.52
C GLU A 26 0.38 27.36 0.13
N LEU A 27 -0.25 27.47 -1.04
CA LEU A 27 -0.80 28.68 -1.58
C LEU A 27 -2.24 28.46 -2.01
N ALA A 28 -3.18 29.10 -1.32
CA ALA A 28 -4.59 29.13 -1.71
C ALA A 28 -4.89 30.45 -2.44
N MET A 29 -5.41 30.33 -3.65
CA MET A 29 -5.64 31.47 -4.56
C MET A 29 -7.11 31.51 -5.00
N PRO A 30 -7.89 32.48 -4.54
CA PRO A 30 -9.17 32.79 -5.18
C PRO A 30 -8.88 33.48 -6.53
N ILE A 31 -8.98 32.74 -7.62
CA ILE A 31 -8.71 33.23 -8.98
C ILE A 31 -9.85 34.13 -9.45
N THR A 32 -11.08 33.75 -9.11
CA THR A 32 -12.31 34.51 -9.32
C THR A 32 -13.20 34.37 -8.07
N GLU A 33 -14.38 35.02 -8.08
CA GLU A 33 -15.37 34.83 -7.01
C GLU A 33 -15.92 33.39 -6.93
N THR A 34 -15.73 32.59 -7.99
CA THR A 34 -16.29 31.24 -8.13
C THR A 34 -15.23 30.16 -8.30
N LEU A 35 -13.95 30.54 -8.49
CA LEU A 35 -12.87 29.60 -8.75
C LEU A 35 -11.74 29.77 -7.73
N ASP A 36 -11.53 28.76 -6.93
CA ASP A 36 -10.40 28.63 -6.03
C ASP A 36 -9.39 27.61 -6.56
N VAL A 37 -8.11 27.93 -6.44
CA VAL A 37 -7.00 27.05 -6.78
C VAL A 37 -6.07 26.94 -5.59
N GLN A 38 -5.61 25.74 -5.31
CA GLN A 38 -4.63 25.41 -4.27
C GLN A 38 -3.40 24.80 -4.92
N LEU A 39 -2.23 25.34 -4.58
CA LEU A 39 -0.93 24.75 -4.88
C LEU A 39 -0.27 24.39 -3.56
N ALA A 40 0.30 23.19 -3.48
CA ALA A 40 1.11 22.80 -2.34
C ALA A 40 2.35 22.03 -2.81
N ILE A 41 3.40 22.10 -2.02
CA ILE A 41 4.60 21.30 -2.18
C ILE A 41 5.12 20.91 -0.80
N ARG A 42 5.52 19.65 -0.67
CA ARG A 42 6.11 19.11 0.55
C ARG A 42 7.44 18.46 0.20
N TYR A 43 8.43 18.69 1.03
CA TYR A 43 9.71 17.99 1.01
C TYR A 43 9.88 17.26 2.33
N GLU A 44 10.25 16.00 2.29
CA GLU A 44 10.63 15.22 3.47
C GLU A 44 11.95 14.49 3.23
N ASP A 45 12.78 14.44 4.28
CA ASP A 45 14.06 13.75 4.31
C ASP A 45 14.04 12.76 5.48
N TYR A 46 14.16 11.47 5.16
CA TYR A 46 14.23 10.34 6.09
C TYR A 46 15.66 9.88 6.36
N GLY A 47 16.65 10.52 5.72
CA GLY A 47 18.05 10.10 5.69
C GLY A 47 18.30 8.98 4.70
N SER A 48 19.49 9.00 4.08
CA SER A 48 19.88 8.08 2.99
C SER A 48 19.86 6.60 3.36
N GLU A 49 20.00 6.26 4.64
CA GLU A 49 19.95 4.88 5.15
C GLU A 49 18.51 4.42 5.52
N ASN A 50 17.52 5.31 5.41
CA ASN A 50 16.17 5.11 5.94
C ASN A 50 15.05 5.42 4.93
N GLY A 51 15.35 5.42 3.64
CA GLY A 51 14.35 5.64 2.60
C GLY A 51 14.48 6.96 1.83
N GLY A 52 15.62 7.67 1.96
CA GLY A 52 15.91 8.84 1.13
C GLY A 52 15.05 10.06 1.39
N ASP A 53 14.79 10.85 0.36
CA ASP A 53 14.00 12.08 0.41
C ASP A 53 12.92 12.07 -0.68
N THR A 54 11.87 12.89 -0.48
CA THR A 54 10.77 13.02 -1.42
C THR A 54 10.35 14.47 -1.62
N ILE A 55 9.77 14.75 -2.79
CA ILE A 55 9.13 16.03 -3.12
C ILE A 55 7.74 15.74 -3.65
N ASP A 56 6.72 16.24 -2.94
CA ASP A 56 5.32 15.96 -3.23
C ASP A 56 4.55 17.23 -3.59
N PRO A 57 4.41 17.53 -4.88
CA PRO A 57 3.56 18.61 -5.35
C PRO A 57 2.09 18.22 -5.35
N LYS A 58 1.23 19.22 -5.16
CA LYS A 58 -0.23 19.11 -5.29
C LYS A 58 -0.78 20.35 -6.01
N LEU A 59 -1.69 20.09 -6.94
CA LEU A 59 -2.59 21.08 -7.52
C LEU A 59 -4.03 20.64 -7.27
N ALA A 60 -4.85 21.56 -6.77
CA ALA A 60 -6.28 21.31 -6.61
C ALA A 60 -7.07 22.55 -7.03
N PHE A 61 -8.33 22.33 -7.41
CA PHE A 61 -9.27 23.40 -7.71
C PHE A 61 -10.67 23.07 -7.21
N SER A 62 -11.44 24.13 -6.95
CA SER A 62 -12.87 24.09 -6.71
C SER A 62 -13.51 25.23 -7.51
N TRP A 63 -14.50 24.88 -8.33
CA TRP A 63 -15.20 25.85 -9.19
C TRP A 63 -16.70 25.77 -9.02
N THR A 64 -17.29 26.81 -8.46
CA THR A 64 -18.73 26.99 -8.38
C THR A 64 -19.25 27.58 -9.70
N MET A 65 -19.75 26.70 -10.59
CA MET A 65 -20.22 27.09 -11.92
C MET A 65 -21.55 27.86 -11.87
N THR A 66 -22.45 27.37 -10.99
CA THR A 66 -23.75 27.98 -10.71
C THR A 66 -24.04 27.85 -9.21
N ASP A 67 -25.14 28.45 -8.73
CA ASP A 67 -25.56 28.30 -7.33
C ASP A 67 -25.79 26.83 -6.90
N GLU A 68 -26.03 25.94 -7.86
CA GLU A 68 -26.34 24.52 -7.61
C GLU A 68 -25.23 23.57 -8.07
N LEU A 69 -24.35 23.97 -8.99
CA LEU A 69 -23.39 23.09 -9.64
C LEU A 69 -21.96 23.53 -9.35
N SER A 70 -21.16 22.62 -8.81
CA SER A 70 -19.73 22.81 -8.56
C SER A 70 -18.89 21.67 -9.14
N LEU A 71 -17.70 21.99 -9.56
CA LEU A 71 -16.67 21.05 -9.97
C LEU A 71 -15.49 21.10 -8.99
N ARG A 72 -14.86 19.98 -8.75
CA ARG A 72 -13.63 19.89 -7.99
C ARG A 72 -12.65 18.93 -8.65
N GLY A 73 -11.39 19.15 -8.42
CA GLY A 73 -10.38 18.19 -8.87
C GLY A 73 -9.05 18.43 -8.23
N SER A 74 -8.24 17.39 -8.18
CA SER A 74 -6.85 17.49 -7.75
C SER A 74 -5.97 16.47 -8.42
N VAL A 75 -4.69 16.80 -8.50
CA VAL A 75 -3.60 15.88 -8.82
C VAL A 75 -2.47 16.14 -7.83
N SER A 76 -1.89 15.07 -7.30
CA SER A 76 -0.76 15.16 -6.37
C SER A 76 0.08 13.90 -6.42
N THR A 77 1.35 14.03 -6.11
CA THR A 77 2.15 12.89 -5.65
C THR A 77 2.02 12.75 -4.13
N THR A 78 2.24 11.57 -3.65
CA THR A 78 2.36 11.23 -2.23
C THR A 78 3.31 10.07 -2.06
N PHE A 79 3.84 9.87 -0.87
CA PHE A 79 4.77 8.79 -0.61
C PHE A 79 4.57 8.17 0.78
N ARG A 80 5.16 7.00 0.97
CA ARG A 80 5.29 6.34 2.25
C ARG A 80 6.71 5.78 2.41
N GLY A 81 7.50 6.40 3.31
CA GLY A 81 8.81 5.86 3.67
C GLY A 81 8.68 4.51 4.38
N PRO A 82 9.62 3.56 4.18
CA PRO A 82 9.60 2.28 4.86
C PRO A 82 9.60 2.47 6.39
N PRO A 83 8.71 1.78 7.13
CA PRO A 83 8.80 1.74 8.59
C PRO A 83 10.14 1.14 9.05
N SER A 84 10.68 1.60 10.19
CA SER A 84 11.96 1.08 10.71
C SER A 84 11.94 -0.44 10.91
N SER A 85 10.79 -1.02 11.25
CA SER A 85 10.60 -2.48 11.37
C SER A 85 10.70 -3.25 10.04
N TYR A 86 10.67 -2.56 8.90
CA TYR A 86 10.88 -3.18 7.58
C TYR A 86 12.34 -3.12 7.13
N LEU A 87 13.10 -2.17 7.69
CA LEU A 87 14.50 -1.94 7.32
C LEU A 87 15.46 -2.86 8.10
N SER A 88 15.09 -3.27 9.30
CA SER A 88 15.96 -4.06 10.18
C SER A 88 15.16 -5.07 11.00
N GLY A 89 15.87 -6.00 11.65
CA GLY A 89 15.31 -7.00 12.54
C GLY A 89 14.79 -8.26 11.88
N THR A 90 14.29 -9.14 12.73
CA THR A 90 13.68 -10.40 12.30
C THR A 90 12.45 -10.68 13.15
N SER A 91 11.33 -10.94 12.50
CA SER A 91 10.11 -11.40 13.16
C SER A 91 9.68 -12.75 12.61
N THR A 92 9.19 -13.63 13.50
CA THR A 92 8.72 -14.96 13.11
C THR A 92 7.21 -15.06 13.30
N SER A 93 6.51 -15.58 12.29
CA SER A 93 5.08 -15.88 12.34
C SER A 93 4.79 -17.25 11.73
N LEU A 94 3.69 -17.89 12.17
CA LEU A 94 3.24 -19.13 11.57
C LEU A 94 2.51 -18.83 10.25
N GLN A 95 2.93 -19.56 9.19
CA GLN A 95 2.36 -19.48 7.85
C GLN A 95 1.82 -20.83 7.43
N PHE A 96 0.58 -20.88 6.95
CA PHE A 96 0.08 -22.09 6.28
C PHE A 96 0.64 -22.16 4.87
N ILE A 97 1.41 -23.21 4.58
CA ILE A 97 2.02 -23.44 3.28
C ILE A 97 1.24 -24.49 2.52
N GLY A 98 0.46 -24.05 1.53
CA GLY A 98 -0.40 -24.95 0.75
C GLY A 98 0.34 -26.09 0.06
N ALA A 99 1.53 -25.84 -0.48
CA ALA A 99 2.36 -26.85 -1.11
C ALA A 99 2.87 -27.93 -0.12
N ALA A 100 3.01 -27.59 1.17
CA ALA A 100 3.44 -28.49 2.24
C ALA A 100 2.25 -29.06 3.04
N LEU A 101 1.03 -28.53 2.85
CA LEU A 101 -0.19 -28.82 3.63
C LEU A 101 0.03 -28.69 5.14
N ALA A 102 0.85 -27.77 5.58
CA ALA A 102 1.25 -27.61 6.98
C ALA A 102 1.57 -26.15 7.33
N PHE A 103 1.46 -25.84 8.62
CA PHE A 103 1.98 -24.59 9.16
C PHE A 103 3.50 -24.67 9.30
N LYS A 104 4.19 -23.63 8.84
CA LYS A 104 5.64 -23.47 8.87
C LYS A 104 6.00 -22.12 9.48
N ALA A 105 7.22 -22.01 10.03
CA ALA A 105 7.73 -20.74 10.49
C ALA A 105 8.09 -19.85 9.29
N GLY A 106 7.54 -18.65 9.23
CA GLY A 106 7.93 -17.61 8.29
C GLY A 106 8.74 -16.56 9.02
N ASP A 107 10.03 -16.46 8.72
CA ASP A 107 10.92 -15.44 9.26
C ASP A 107 10.95 -14.26 8.31
N THR A 108 10.42 -13.13 8.76
CA THR A 108 10.51 -11.87 8.03
C THR A 108 11.76 -11.14 8.49
N VAL A 109 12.70 -10.96 7.58
CA VAL A 109 13.97 -10.26 7.81
C VAL A 109 13.87 -8.86 7.23
N GLY A 110 14.38 -7.86 7.97
CA GLY A 110 14.44 -6.49 7.51
C GLY A 110 15.25 -6.35 6.23
N ASN A 111 14.89 -5.37 5.40
CA ASN A 111 15.55 -5.05 4.14
C ASN A 111 15.94 -3.57 4.16
N PRO A 112 17.24 -3.24 4.35
CA PRO A 112 17.69 -1.85 4.37
C PRO A 112 17.68 -1.17 2.99
N ASP A 113 17.53 -1.94 1.91
CA ASP A 113 17.57 -1.45 0.54
C ASP A 113 16.18 -1.08 0.00
N LEU A 114 15.19 -0.88 0.89
CA LEU A 114 13.83 -0.50 0.49
C LEU A 114 13.78 0.97 0.06
N ASP A 115 13.22 1.20 -1.12
CA ASP A 115 12.83 2.53 -1.58
C ASP A 115 11.47 2.96 -0.98
N PRO A 116 11.20 4.26 -0.86
CA PRO A 116 9.87 4.74 -0.52
C PRO A 116 8.84 4.33 -1.56
N GLU A 117 7.68 3.89 -1.11
CA GLU A 117 6.51 3.72 -1.96
C GLU A 117 5.99 5.11 -2.36
N THR A 118 5.75 5.33 -3.64
CA THR A 118 5.18 6.59 -4.15
C THR A 118 3.85 6.34 -4.82
N ALA A 119 3.02 7.39 -4.91
CA ALA A 119 1.78 7.31 -5.66
C ALA A 119 1.46 8.65 -6.34
N LEU A 120 1.09 8.57 -7.62
CA LEU A 120 0.40 9.64 -8.31
C LEU A 120 -1.10 9.47 -8.07
N THR A 121 -1.74 10.50 -7.52
CA THR A 121 -3.17 10.49 -7.24
C THR A 121 -3.87 11.56 -8.06
N ALA A 122 -5.02 11.24 -8.62
CA ALA A 122 -5.87 12.19 -9.32
C ALA A 122 -7.34 11.98 -8.94
N ASN A 123 -8.07 13.07 -8.77
CA ASN A 123 -9.51 13.01 -8.64
C ASN A 123 -10.18 14.13 -9.41
N PHE A 124 -11.42 13.88 -9.84
CA PHE A 124 -12.29 14.85 -10.46
C PHE A 124 -13.73 14.57 -10.05
N GLY A 125 -14.43 15.57 -9.52
CA GLY A 125 -15.78 15.42 -9.02
C GLY A 125 -16.72 16.51 -9.50
N VAL A 126 -17.98 16.13 -9.63
CA VAL A 126 -19.11 17.01 -9.91
C VAL A 126 -20.04 16.97 -8.71
N ILE A 127 -20.46 18.12 -8.21
CA ILE A 127 -21.38 18.25 -7.10
C ILE A 127 -22.59 19.05 -7.59
N TYR A 128 -23.77 18.49 -7.38
CA TYR A 128 -25.03 19.17 -7.54
C TYR A 128 -25.72 19.30 -6.18
N GLN A 129 -26.11 20.51 -5.81
CA GLN A 129 -26.77 20.78 -4.54
C GLN A 129 -27.86 21.85 -4.70
N ASN A 130 -29.04 21.58 -4.19
CA ASN A 130 -30.08 22.59 -3.99
C ASN A 130 -30.64 22.48 -2.55
N GLU A 131 -31.76 23.13 -2.27
CA GLU A 131 -32.37 23.17 -0.91
C GLU A 131 -32.59 21.77 -0.31
N ASN A 132 -32.98 20.79 -1.11
CA ASN A 132 -33.48 19.49 -0.64
C ASN A 132 -32.62 18.32 -1.15
N PHE A 133 -31.77 18.53 -2.16
CA PHE A 133 -31.05 17.47 -2.82
C PHE A 133 -29.55 17.79 -2.90
N TYR A 134 -28.73 16.83 -2.50
CA TYR A 134 -27.30 16.83 -2.70
C TYR A 134 -26.90 15.57 -3.46
N ALA A 135 -26.07 15.70 -4.49
CA ALA A 135 -25.43 14.58 -5.16
C ALA A 135 -23.98 14.91 -5.52
N SER A 136 -23.10 13.94 -5.40
CA SER A 136 -21.75 14.00 -5.96
C SER A 136 -21.41 12.75 -6.74
N LEU A 137 -20.64 12.95 -7.81
CA LEU A 137 -20.01 11.90 -8.60
C LEU A 137 -18.55 12.23 -8.71
N ASP A 138 -17.70 11.36 -8.18
CA ASP A 138 -16.25 11.57 -8.12
C ASP A 138 -15.54 10.41 -8.81
N TYR A 139 -14.70 10.71 -9.79
CA TYR A 139 -13.72 9.78 -10.34
C TYR A 139 -12.42 9.92 -9.55
N TRP A 140 -11.80 8.80 -9.23
CA TRP A 140 -10.50 8.75 -8.57
C TRP A 140 -9.56 7.76 -9.27
N SER A 141 -8.26 8.05 -9.20
CA SER A 141 -7.19 7.21 -9.74
C SER A 141 -5.97 7.27 -8.84
N PHE A 142 -5.35 6.11 -8.61
CA PHE A 142 -4.09 5.95 -7.88
C PHE A 142 -3.15 5.07 -8.70
N ASN A 143 -1.96 5.56 -8.97
CA ASN A 143 -0.87 4.82 -9.59
C ASN A 143 0.23 4.71 -8.52
N PHE A 144 0.36 3.53 -7.92
CA PHE A 144 1.41 3.25 -6.93
C PHE A 144 2.64 2.71 -7.63
N GLU A 145 3.79 3.30 -7.34
CA GLU A 145 5.11 2.85 -7.75
C GLU A 145 5.86 2.32 -6.52
N ASP A 146 6.59 1.21 -6.71
CA ASP A 146 7.39 0.56 -5.67
C ASP A 146 6.63 0.25 -4.36
N PRO A 147 5.38 -0.28 -4.39
CA PRO A 147 4.63 -0.55 -3.17
C PRO A 147 5.35 -1.53 -2.26
N LEU A 148 5.40 -1.20 -0.96
CA LEU A 148 6.04 -2.04 0.05
C LEU A 148 5.21 -3.30 0.30
N GLN A 149 5.72 -4.44 -0.14
CA GLN A 149 5.05 -5.73 -0.07
C GLN A 149 5.87 -6.76 0.68
N LEU A 150 5.19 -7.55 1.51
CA LEU A 150 5.81 -8.71 2.13
C LEU A 150 5.81 -9.87 1.14
N GLU A 151 6.98 -10.46 0.90
CA GLU A 151 7.10 -11.64 0.03
C GLU A 151 6.17 -12.77 0.49
N ASN A 152 5.55 -13.41 -0.47
CA ASN A 152 4.61 -14.49 -0.21
C ASN A 152 5.34 -15.83 0.03
N ALA A 153 5.30 -16.33 1.26
CA ALA A 153 5.93 -17.59 1.64
C ALA A 153 5.43 -18.80 0.81
N ASN A 154 4.14 -18.80 0.42
CA ASN A 154 3.59 -19.84 -0.46
C ASN A 154 4.20 -19.78 -1.86
N ALA A 155 4.42 -18.57 -2.40
CA ALA A 155 5.07 -18.41 -3.70
C ALA A 155 6.54 -18.89 -3.66
N ILE A 156 7.27 -18.58 -2.58
CA ILE A 156 8.67 -19.04 -2.40
C ILE A 156 8.73 -20.57 -2.39
N VAL A 157 7.91 -21.22 -1.55
CA VAL A 157 7.91 -22.68 -1.43
C VAL A 157 7.33 -23.36 -2.69
N GLY A 158 6.32 -22.74 -3.30
CA GLY A 158 5.77 -23.22 -4.57
C GLY A 158 6.79 -23.18 -5.70
N ALA A 159 7.52 -22.08 -5.85
CA ALA A 159 8.61 -21.95 -6.83
C ALA A 159 9.75 -22.93 -6.56
N TYR A 160 10.13 -23.14 -5.31
CA TYR A 160 11.10 -24.15 -4.91
C TYR A 160 10.69 -25.55 -5.37
N GLY A 161 9.42 -25.95 -5.14
CA GLY A 161 8.90 -27.25 -5.58
C GLY A 161 8.81 -27.39 -7.09
N SER A 162 8.23 -26.39 -7.78
CA SER A 162 7.99 -26.43 -9.23
C SER A 162 9.29 -26.40 -10.05
N ASN A 163 10.33 -25.73 -9.54
CA ASN A 163 11.65 -25.69 -10.16
C ASN A 163 12.50 -26.96 -9.86
N GLY A 164 12.01 -27.88 -9.02
CA GLY A 164 12.76 -29.08 -8.67
C GLY A 164 14.03 -28.80 -7.89
N CYS A 165 13.97 -27.91 -6.91
CA CYS A 165 15.15 -27.43 -6.17
C CYS A 165 15.53 -28.32 -4.96
N ALA A 166 14.74 -29.34 -4.61
CA ALA A 166 15.09 -30.33 -3.60
C ALA A 166 16.29 -31.19 -4.06
N ASP A 167 17.02 -31.77 -3.10
CA ASP A 167 18.16 -32.63 -3.43
C ASP A 167 17.77 -33.77 -4.37
N GLY A 168 18.54 -33.94 -5.44
CA GLY A 168 18.24 -34.88 -6.52
C GLY A 168 17.22 -34.36 -7.53
N GLY A 169 16.69 -33.18 -7.38
CA GLY A 169 15.77 -32.54 -8.32
C GLY A 169 16.46 -31.96 -9.56
N SER A 170 15.69 -31.76 -10.63
CA SER A 170 16.19 -31.34 -11.94
C SER A 170 16.73 -29.91 -11.99
N GLY A 171 16.32 -29.05 -11.06
CA GLY A 171 16.72 -27.65 -11.00
C GLY A 171 17.95 -27.37 -10.12
N VAL A 172 18.47 -28.39 -9.40
CA VAL A 172 19.62 -28.23 -8.51
C VAL A 172 20.85 -27.73 -9.30
N GLY A 173 21.50 -26.67 -8.78
CA GLY A 173 22.63 -26.01 -9.42
C GLY A 173 22.25 -24.88 -10.40
N SER A 174 20.95 -24.59 -10.56
CA SER A 174 20.53 -23.35 -11.22
C SER A 174 20.56 -22.18 -10.25
N ALA A 175 20.86 -20.97 -10.73
CA ALA A 175 20.88 -19.75 -9.91
C ALA A 175 19.55 -19.51 -9.20
N ALA A 176 18.42 -19.81 -9.85
CA ALA A 176 17.09 -19.69 -9.24
C ALA A 176 16.90 -20.65 -8.07
N CYS A 177 17.35 -21.90 -8.19
CA CYS A 177 17.28 -22.85 -7.09
C CYS A 177 18.25 -22.52 -5.96
N ASP A 178 19.43 -22.01 -6.27
CA ASP A 178 20.40 -21.62 -5.24
C ASP A 178 19.86 -20.49 -4.35
N LEU A 179 19.21 -19.49 -4.96
CA LEU A 179 18.52 -18.43 -4.22
C LEU A 179 17.38 -18.97 -3.34
N LEU A 180 16.51 -19.84 -3.90
CA LEU A 180 15.38 -20.42 -3.16
C LEU A 180 15.85 -21.33 -2.03
N ARG A 181 16.91 -22.13 -2.26
CA ARG A 181 17.50 -23.01 -1.24
C ARG A 181 18.08 -22.25 -0.07
N GLY A 182 18.68 -21.06 -0.31
CA GLY A 182 19.19 -20.18 0.74
C GLY A 182 18.11 -19.63 1.67
N ARG A 183 16.87 -19.64 1.23
CA ARG A 183 15.70 -19.10 1.97
C ARG A 183 14.92 -20.16 2.79
N LEU A 184 15.28 -21.43 2.63
CA LEU A 184 14.55 -22.55 3.25
C LEU A 184 15.43 -23.32 4.23
N THR A 185 14.87 -23.69 5.37
CA THR A 185 15.53 -24.51 6.39
C THR A 185 14.66 -25.74 6.70
N PRO A 186 15.23 -26.97 6.72
CA PRO A 186 16.59 -27.32 6.24
C PRO A 186 16.74 -27.15 4.72
N THR A 187 17.93 -26.79 4.29
CA THR A 187 18.26 -26.64 2.88
C THR A 187 18.24 -28.00 2.15
N GLY A 188 17.72 -28.02 0.92
CA GLY A 188 17.71 -29.20 0.06
C GLY A 188 16.63 -30.23 0.36
N THR A 189 15.83 -30.02 1.40
CA THR A 189 14.74 -30.92 1.75
C THR A 189 13.60 -30.91 0.71
N SER A 190 12.72 -31.88 0.75
CA SER A 190 11.46 -31.84 0.00
C SER A 190 10.56 -30.69 0.51
N VAL A 191 9.59 -30.28 -0.30
CA VAL A 191 8.62 -29.23 0.07
C VAL A 191 7.97 -29.52 1.44
N GLY A 192 7.59 -30.77 1.70
CA GLY A 192 6.99 -31.18 2.99
C GLY A 192 7.95 -31.09 4.17
N GLY A 193 9.24 -31.24 3.93
CA GLY A 193 10.30 -31.21 4.93
C GLY A 193 10.79 -29.79 5.29
N VAL A 194 10.34 -28.75 4.57
CA VAL A 194 10.64 -27.35 4.92
C VAL A 194 10.05 -27.05 6.30
N GLU A 195 10.82 -26.48 7.19
CA GLU A 195 10.40 -26.06 8.54
C GLU A 195 10.28 -24.56 8.68
N ARG A 196 11.20 -23.80 8.04
CA ARG A 196 11.28 -22.35 8.09
C ARG A 196 11.45 -21.76 6.70
N ILE A 197 10.86 -20.59 6.47
CA ILE A 197 10.93 -19.83 5.23
C ILE A 197 11.39 -18.43 5.59
N THR A 198 12.54 -18.00 5.06
CA THR A 198 13.02 -16.63 5.16
C THR A 198 12.42 -15.80 4.03
N ARG A 199 11.83 -14.67 4.38
CA ARG A 199 11.23 -13.69 3.46
C ARG A 199 11.57 -12.27 3.92
N SER A 200 11.45 -11.31 3.02
CA SER A 200 11.68 -9.90 3.31
C SER A 200 10.50 -9.05 2.83
N VAL A 201 10.45 -7.81 3.27
CA VAL A 201 9.68 -6.79 2.57
C VAL A 201 10.48 -6.37 1.34
N ILE A 202 9.81 -6.18 0.24
CA ILE A 202 10.37 -5.76 -1.05
C ILE A 202 9.55 -4.62 -1.62
N ASN A 203 10.13 -3.83 -2.51
CA ASN A 203 9.37 -3.00 -3.42
C ASN A 203 8.74 -3.93 -4.47
N GLY A 204 7.41 -3.94 -4.51
CA GLY A 204 6.63 -4.83 -5.36
C GLY A 204 6.38 -4.25 -6.74
N SER A 205 5.57 -4.94 -7.54
CA SER A 205 5.10 -4.41 -8.82
C SER A 205 4.15 -3.24 -8.62
N ASP A 206 4.17 -2.31 -9.57
CA ASP A 206 3.26 -1.16 -9.58
C ASP A 206 1.79 -1.59 -9.52
N ILE A 207 0.97 -0.76 -8.88
CA ILE A 207 -0.45 -1.00 -8.75
C ILE A 207 -1.22 0.20 -9.31
N ASP A 208 -2.00 -0.06 -10.36
CA ASP A 208 -2.95 0.91 -10.90
C ASP A 208 -4.35 0.60 -10.41
N THR A 209 -5.02 1.59 -9.82
CA THR A 209 -6.42 1.44 -9.42
C THR A 209 -7.19 2.72 -9.69
N SER A 210 -8.42 2.58 -10.17
CA SER A 210 -9.32 3.71 -10.41
C SER A 210 -10.76 3.32 -10.18
N GLY A 211 -11.60 4.30 -9.90
CA GLY A 211 -13.00 4.05 -9.64
C GLY A 211 -13.85 5.31 -9.65
N ILE A 212 -15.10 5.11 -9.30
CA ILE A 212 -16.14 6.15 -9.22
C ILE A 212 -16.84 6.01 -7.88
N ASP A 213 -16.97 7.13 -7.18
CA ASP A 213 -17.78 7.25 -5.97
C ASP A 213 -19.05 8.07 -6.27
N ILE A 214 -20.17 7.62 -5.73
CA ILE A 214 -21.47 8.27 -5.88
C ILE A 214 -22.03 8.49 -4.48
N VAL A 215 -22.46 9.72 -4.21
CA VAL A 215 -23.24 10.05 -3.02
C VAL A 215 -24.47 10.83 -3.47
N ALA A 216 -25.64 10.50 -2.90
CA ALA A 216 -26.86 11.25 -3.12
C ALA A 216 -27.70 11.28 -1.84
N ASN A 217 -28.19 12.46 -1.46
CA ASN A 217 -29.03 12.66 -0.30
C ASN A 217 -30.25 13.50 -0.71
N TYR A 218 -31.42 13.14 -0.19
CA TYR A 218 -32.65 13.91 -0.36
C TYR A 218 -33.34 14.11 0.98
N SER A 219 -33.64 15.35 1.31
CA SER A 219 -34.34 15.74 2.53
C SER A 219 -35.81 16.07 2.24
N PHE A 220 -36.70 15.46 3.00
CA PHE A 220 -38.13 15.67 2.96
C PHE A 220 -38.54 16.45 4.20
N ASP A 221 -39.08 17.66 4.03
CA ASP A 221 -39.62 18.46 5.12
C ASP A 221 -41.02 18.01 5.54
N GLY A 222 -41.36 18.19 6.82
CA GLY A 222 -42.72 17.99 7.33
C GLY A 222 -43.14 16.53 7.54
N VAL A 223 -42.25 15.56 7.41
CA VAL A 223 -42.55 14.16 7.66
C VAL A 223 -42.71 13.92 9.17
N ALA A 224 -43.92 13.58 9.61
CA ALA A 224 -44.26 13.36 11.02
C ALA A 224 -43.91 14.55 11.95
N GLY A 225 -43.86 15.77 11.41
CA GLY A 225 -43.51 16.98 12.16
C GLY A 225 -41.99 17.23 12.27
N GLY A 226 -41.18 16.53 11.52
CA GLY A 226 -39.73 16.65 11.43
C GLY A 226 -39.22 16.59 9.98
N GLU A 227 -37.93 16.44 9.82
CA GLU A 227 -37.22 16.22 8.54
C GLU A 227 -36.84 14.75 8.40
N LEU A 228 -37.04 14.18 7.21
CA LEU A 228 -36.55 12.84 6.85
C LEU A 228 -35.51 12.96 5.74
N THR A 229 -34.29 12.56 5.99
CA THR A 229 -33.24 12.48 4.95
C THR A 229 -33.01 11.02 4.54
N LEU A 230 -33.05 10.77 3.23
CA LEU A 230 -32.70 9.51 2.63
C LEU A 230 -31.33 9.67 1.91
N GLY A 231 -30.40 8.78 2.18
CA GLY A 231 -29.07 8.78 1.58
C GLY A 231 -28.77 7.51 0.81
N LEU A 232 -28.00 7.66 -0.28
CA LEU A 232 -27.39 6.59 -1.07
C LEU A 232 -25.89 6.87 -1.17
N GLU A 233 -25.09 5.85 -0.90
CA GLU A 233 -23.64 5.87 -1.08
C GLU A 233 -23.21 4.62 -1.86
N GLY A 234 -22.24 4.78 -2.79
CA GLY A 234 -21.70 3.67 -3.54
C GLY A 234 -20.32 3.99 -4.08
N SER A 235 -19.45 2.97 -4.13
CA SER A 235 -18.13 3.01 -4.77
C SER A 235 -18.05 1.87 -5.78
N TYR A 236 -17.53 2.15 -6.97
CA TYR A 236 -17.33 1.17 -8.02
C TYR A 236 -15.90 1.26 -8.57
N THR A 237 -15.12 0.19 -8.38
CA THR A 237 -13.77 0.09 -8.95
C THR A 237 -13.85 -0.23 -10.43
N LEU A 238 -13.29 0.65 -11.26
CA LEU A 238 -13.23 0.50 -12.73
C LEU A 238 -12.04 -0.33 -13.17
N GLU A 239 -10.90 -0.14 -12.49
CA GLU A 239 -9.65 -0.79 -12.83
C GLU A 239 -8.88 -1.17 -11.56
N TYR A 240 -8.26 -2.33 -11.60
CA TYR A 240 -7.25 -2.77 -10.64
C TYR A 240 -6.25 -3.66 -11.39
N LYS A 241 -4.98 -3.23 -11.44
CA LYS A 241 -3.85 -3.97 -12.02
C LYS A 241 -2.71 -4.00 -11.01
N SER A 242 -2.01 -5.12 -10.92
CA SER A 242 -0.82 -5.34 -10.09
C SER A 242 0.14 -6.32 -10.74
#